data_cd268b43d758ac1c0a0d723e8e7eee93
#
_entry.id   cd268b43d758ac1c0a0d723e8e7eee93
#
_cell.length_a   1.000
_cell.length_b   1.000
_cell.length_c   1.000
_cell.angle_alpha   90.00
_cell.angle_beta   90.00
_cell.angle_gamma   90.00
#
_symmetry.space_group_name_H-M   'P 1'
#
loop_
_entity.id
_entity.type
_entity.pdbx_description
1 polymer ?
#
loop_
_entity_poly.entity_id
_entity_poly.type
_entity_poly.pdbx_seq_one_letter_code
_entity_poly.pdbx_strand_id
1 'polypeptide(L)'
;MVDDRAFNELFHLLLIPRTAFKTVGGAVNIIFKNALGLPLQSLLFRLWLHDSPAASAIERSGLPRYAVESKYKKFLTLDVPPESLNRMAVFPSGRVRRSMANRFIWDGDWDRGGLSFKSIDRFVLMTDIWSNKADLRNSRRYAELTDMIKKGRPYTEFNRNRMGIYLNTESKVLRYLEIYLEFMTQLQAHGYDSSLEKDPVCAAIDRDGGLIKTSKGLHRLAMAQVLGMKSIPVRIRGVHREWWSKTAGNETDRNMKIIRSTEHLFSASQVF
;
A
#
# COMPACT_ATOMS: atom_id res chain seq x y z
N MET A 1 14.80 2.10 8.72
CA MET A 1 13.66 2.80 8.10
C MET A 1 12.87 3.50 9.20
N VAL A 2 12.50 4.75 9.00
CA VAL A 2 11.91 5.58 10.05
C VAL A 2 10.47 5.12 10.32
N ASP A 3 10.13 4.81 11.57
CA ASP A 3 8.76 4.54 12.04
C ASP A 3 7.82 5.68 11.63
N ASP A 4 6.51 5.43 11.49
CA ASP A 4 5.51 6.49 11.25
C ASP A 4 5.58 7.63 12.28
N ARG A 5 6.04 7.37 13.50
CA ARG A 5 6.32 8.40 14.50
C ARG A 5 7.49 9.26 14.08
N ALA A 6 8.59 8.63 13.70
CA ALA A 6 9.78 9.34 13.23
C ALA A 6 9.53 10.05 11.88
N PHE A 7 8.68 9.47 11.01
CA PHE A 7 8.22 10.18 9.81
C PHE A 7 7.45 11.44 10.17
N ASN A 8 6.52 11.37 11.13
CA ASN A 8 5.78 12.55 11.60
C ASN A 8 6.70 13.57 12.32
N GLU A 9 7.69 13.11 13.06
CA GLU A 9 8.67 13.97 13.72
C GLU A 9 9.56 14.69 12.69
N LEU A 10 10.02 14.01 11.65
CA LEU A 10 10.78 14.61 10.57
C LEU A 10 9.99 15.69 9.82
N PHE A 11 8.68 15.47 9.63
CA PHE A 11 7.80 16.42 8.97
C PHE A 11 7.17 17.45 9.91
N HIS A 12 7.43 17.42 11.22
CA HIS A 12 6.69 18.23 12.19
C HIS A 12 6.69 19.74 11.88
N LEU A 13 7.78 20.29 11.36
CA LEU A 13 7.89 21.70 10.94
C LEU A 13 7.05 22.04 9.70
N LEU A 14 6.65 21.02 8.93
CA LEU A 14 5.85 21.15 7.71
C LEU A 14 4.36 20.87 7.97
N LEU A 15 4.03 20.36 9.18
CA LEU A 15 2.70 19.89 9.50
C LEU A 15 1.84 21.02 10.07
N ILE A 16 0.60 21.07 9.60
CA ILE A 16 -0.44 21.89 10.19
C ILE A 16 -1.59 21.02 10.72
N PRO A 17 -2.19 21.35 11.86
CA PRO A 17 -3.33 20.61 12.39
C PRO A 17 -4.55 20.79 11.49
N ARG A 18 -5.34 19.73 11.29
CA ARG A 18 -6.68 19.85 10.72
C ARG A 18 -7.61 20.51 11.70
N THR A 19 -8.52 21.36 11.19
CA THR A 19 -9.61 21.90 11.99
C THR A 19 -10.49 20.81 12.59
N ALA A 20 -10.97 21.02 13.82
CA ALA A 20 -11.60 20.00 14.68
C ALA A 20 -12.79 19.22 14.05
N PHE A 21 -13.53 19.84 13.12
CA PHE A 21 -14.75 19.24 12.55
C PHE A 21 -14.49 17.95 11.71
N LYS A 22 -13.32 17.82 11.10
CA LYS A 22 -12.96 16.61 10.32
C LYS A 22 -12.38 15.46 11.18
N THR A 23 -12.12 15.72 12.45
CA THR A 23 -11.48 14.75 13.36
C THR A 23 -12.46 13.80 14.06
N VAL A 24 -13.69 14.27 14.34
CA VAL A 24 -14.72 13.48 15.04
C VAL A 24 -15.19 12.30 14.18
N GLY A 25 -15.49 12.51 12.90
CA GLY A 25 -15.90 11.43 12.01
C GLY A 25 -14.83 10.35 11.79
N GLY A 26 -13.55 10.73 11.85
CA GLY A 26 -12.43 9.77 11.76
C GLY A 26 -12.32 8.88 13.00
N ALA A 27 -12.47 9.45 14.20
CA ALA A 27 -12.40 8.71 15.46
C ALA A 27 -13.58 7.73 15.60
N VAL A 28 -14.80 8.17 15.31
CA VAL A 28 -16.01 7.32 15.33
C VAL A 28 -15.85 6.12 14.37
N ASN A 29 -15.37 6.34 13.15
CA ASN A 29 -15.13 5.26 12.19
C ASN A 29 -14.09 4.23 12.68
N ILE A 30 -13.04 4.69 13.37
CA ILE A 30 -12.02 3.79 13.94
C ILE A 30 -12.62 2.96 15.07
N ILE A 31 -13.36 3.59 15.98
CA ILE A 31 -14.03 2.89 17.10
C ILE A 31 -15.02 1.85 16.56
N PHE A 32 -15.89 2.22 15.63
CA PHE A 32 -16.87 1.31 15.04
C PHE A 32 -16.20 0.14 14.30
N LYS A 33 -15.14 0.40 13.53
CA LYS A 33 -14.37 -0.63 12.87
C LYS A 33 -13.74 -1.61 13.85
N ASN A 34 -13.14 -1.11 14.93
CA ASN A 34 -12.43 -1.95 15.89
C ASN A 34 -13.41 -2.70 16.81
N ALA A 35 -14.50 -2.05 17.25
CA ALA A 35 -15.44 -2.65 18.18
C ALA A 35 -16.39 -3.68 17.55
N LEU A 36 -16.78 -3.48 16.30
CA LEU A 36 -17.78 -4.33 15.62
C LEU A 36 -17.21 -4.97 14.35
N GLY A 37 -16.49 -4.21 13.53
CA GLY A 37 -16.06 -4.66 12.22
C GLY A 37 -15.04 -5.80 12.27
N LEU A 38 -14.03 -5.72 13.13
CA LEU A 38 -13.00 -6.76 13.25
C LEU A 38 -13.51 -8.04 13.93
N PRO A 39 -14.27 -7.98 15.04
CA PRO A 39 -14.88 -9.18 15.62
C PRO A 39 -15.80 -9.91 14.66
N LEU A 40 -16.64 -9.17 13.92
CA LEU A 40 -17.51 -9.77 12.91
C LEU A 40 -16.73 -10.46 11.79
N GLN A 41 -15.67 -9.84 11.29
CA GLN A 41 -14.80 -10.47 10.30
C GLN A 41 -14.14 -11.75 10.82
N SER A 42 -13.70 -11.75 12.08
CA SER A 42 -13.13 -12.94 12.72
C SER A 42 -14.15 -14.07 12.88
N LEU A 43 -15.39 -13.74 13.25
CA LEU A 43 -16.49 -14.71 13.34
C LEU A 43 -16.81 -15.32 11.97
N LEU A 44 -17.03 -14.50 10.95
CA LEU A 44 -17.30 -14.97 9.58
C LEU A 44 -16.17 -15.87 9.08
N PHE A 45 -14.93 -15.50 9.38
CA PHE A 45 -13.79 -16.29 8.96
C PHE A 45 -13.71 -17.65 9.69
N ARG A 46 -14.03 -17.72 10.99
CA ARG A 46 -14.14 -18.97 11.74
C ARG A 46 -15.24 -19.85 11.17
N LEU A 47 -16.44 -19.31 10.89
CA LEU A 47 -17.53 -20.05 10.26
C LEU A 47 -17.10 -20.64 8.91
N TRP A 48 -16.33 -19.90 8.13
CA TRP A 48 -15.78 -20.43 6.87
C TRP A 48 -14.77 -21.56 7.11
N LEU A 49 -13.84 -21.41 8.08
CA LEU A 49 -12.84 -22.42 8.38
C LEU A 49 -13.44 -23.75 8.89
N HIS A 50 -14.52 -23.69 9.67
CA HIS A 50 -15.19 -24.86 10.25
C HIS A 50 -16.27 -25.46 9.34
N ASP A 51 -16.25 -25.14 8.05
CA ASP A 51 -17.16 -25.67 7.04
C ASP A 51 -18.65 -25.56 7.40
N SER A 52 -19.03 -24.44 8.00
CA SER A 52 -20.42 -24.17 8.34
C SER A 52 -21.32 -24.10 7.09
N PRO A 53 -22.65 -24.27 7.22
CA PRO A 53 -23.55 -24.09 6.08
C PRO A 53 -23.43 -22.74 5.38
N ALA A 54 -22.93 -21.72 6.08
CA ALA A 54 -22.67 -20.38 5.52
C ALA A 54 -21.33 -20.29 4.78
N ALA A 55 -20.45 -21.27 4.86
CA ALA A 55 -19.07 -21.17 4.38
C ALA A 55 -18.98 -20.82 2.89
N SER A 56 -19.77 -21.45 2.04
CA SER A 56 -19.80 -21.16 0.59
C SER A 56 -20.31 -19.73 0.29
N ALA A 57 -21.25 -19.22 1.08
CA ALA A 57 -21.73 -17.85 0.92
C ALA A 57 -20.65 -16.84 1.35
N ILE A 58 -19.91 -17.13 2.44
CA ILE A 58 -18.80 -16.29 2.92
C ILE A 58 -17.67 -16.26 1.88
N GLU A 59 -17.31 -17.40 1.28
CA GLU A 59 -16.30 -17.47 0.22
C GLU A 59 -16.74 -16.69 -1.02
N ARG A 60 -17.99 -16.86 -1.45
CA ARG A 60 -18.57 -16.06 -2.56
C ARG A 60 -18.57 -14.56 -2.26
N SER A 61 -18.80 -14.16 -1.02
CA SER A 61 -18.73 -12.73 -0.64
C SER A 61 -17.32 -12.15 -0.62
N GLY A 62 -16.28 -12.98 -0.72
CA GLY A 62 -14.89 -12.55 -0.91
C GLY A 62 -13.97 -12.71 0.30
N LEU A 63 -14.29 -13.48 1.28
CA LEU A 63 -13.56 -13.72 2.54
C LEU A 63 -13.15 -12.44 3.31
N PRO A 64 -13.24 -12.42 4.63
CA PRO A 64 -12.87 -11.26 5.46
C PRO A 64 -11.35 -11.04 5.46
N ARG A 65 -10.87 -10.02 4.75
CA ARG A 65 -9.43 -9.78 4.52
C ARG A 65 -8.61 -9.67 5.81
N TYR A 66 -9.07 -8.92 6.80
CA TYR A 66 -8.27 -8.72 8.04
C TYR A 66 -8.08 -10.01 8.82
N ALA A 67 -9.07 -10.90 8.83
CA ALA A 67 -8.97 -12.21 9.47
C ALA A 67 -8.00 -13.14 8.70
N VAL A 68 -8.07 -13.12 7.36
CA VAL A 68 -7.13 -13.83 6.49
C VAL A 68 -5.70 -13.32 6.71
N GLU A 69 -5.47 -12.01 6.61
CA GLU A 69 -4.15 -11.40 6.82
C GLU A 69 -3.59 -11.70 8.22
N SER A 70 -4.42 -11.66 9.25
CA SER A 70 -3.98 -11.93 10.63
C SER A 70 -3.48 -13.36 10.81
N LYS A 71 -4.20 -14.35 10.27
CA LYS A 71 -3.85 -15.77 10.44
C LYS A 71 -2.72 -16.21 9.51
N TYR A 72 -2.71 -15.71 8.25
CA TYR A 72 -1.78 -16.17 7.22
C TYR A 72 -0.71 -15.14 6.85
N LYS A 73 -0.42 -14.17 7.73
CA LYS A 73 0.55 -13.10 7.49
C LYS A 73 1.86 -13.60 6.86
N LYS A 74 2.37 -14.74 7.33
CA LYS A 74 3.63 -15.34 6.88
C LYS A 74 3.56 -15.78 5.42
N PHE A 75 2.46 -16.42 5.02
CA PHE A 75 2.20 -16.89 3.66
C PHE A 75 1.75 -15.78 2.69
N LEU A 76 1.34 -14.64 3.23
CA LEU A 76 0.90 -13.48 2.46
C LEU A 76 1.96 -12.38 2.39
N THR A 77 3.15 -12.62 2.89
CA THR A 77 4.28 -11.68 2.78
C THR A 77 5.38 -12.36 1.98
N LEU A 78 5.66 -11.81 0.82
CA LEU A 78 6.55 -12.38 -0.18
C LEU A 78 7.69 -11.41 -0.45
N ASP A 79 8.91 -11.93 -0.56
CA ASP A 79 10.05 -11.15 -1.05
C ASP A 79 10.07 -11.21 -2.57
N VAL A 80 9.86 -10.06 -3.23
CA VAL A 80 9.77 -9.98 -4.68
C VAL A 80 10.62 -8.84 -5.24
N PRO A 81 11.12 -8.98 -6.48
CA PRO A 81 11.76 -7.85 -7.16
C PRO A 81 10.77 -6.66 -7.27
N PRO A 82 11.17 -5.42 -6.90
CA PRO A 82 10.29 -4.26 -6.99
C PRO A 82 9.70 -4.05 -8.39
N GLU A 83 10.45 -4.38 -9.43
CA GLU A 83 10.06 -4.27 -10.84
C GLU A 83 8.89 -5.19 -11.22
N SER A 84 8.63 -6.26 -10.46
CA SER A 84 7.45 -7.11 -10.68
C SER A 84 6.11 -6.37 -10.44
N LEU A 85 6.16 -5.25 -9.71
CA LEU A 85 5.02 -4.39 -9.43
C LEU A 85 4.96 -3.20 -10.37
N ASN A 86 4.89 -3.45 -11.67
CA ASN A 86 4.94 -2.43 -12.71
C ASN A 86 3.57 -1.83 -13.09
N ARG A 87 2.47 -2.38 -12.63
CA ARG A 87 1.09 -1.93 -12.92
C ARG A 87 0.31 -1.65 -11.64
N MET A 88 -0.60 -0.67 -11.71
CA MET A 88 -1.51 -0.29 -10.63
C MET A 88 -2.88 -0.92 -10.83
N ALA A 89 -3.49 -1.44 -9.76
CA ALA A 89 -4.89 -1.84 -9.79
C ALA A 89 -5.81 -0.63 -10.02
N VAL A 90 -6.75 -0.77 -10.96
CA VAL A 90 -7.73 0.28 -11.30
C VAL A 90 -9.12 -0.15 -10.84
N PHE A 91 -9.77 0.71 -10.10
CA PHE A 91 -11.12 0.45 -9.59
C PHE A 91 -12.11 1.44 -10.21
N PRO A 92 -13.29 0.98 -10.67
CA PRO A 92 -14.29 1.85 -11.33
C PRO A 92 -14.74 3.03 -10.48
N SER A 93 -14.68 2.90 -9.15
CA SER A 93 -15.01 3.97 -8.23
C SER A 93 -14.36 3.81 -6.85
N GLY A 94 -14.30 4.90 -6.10
CA GLY A 94 -13.84 4.85 -4.71
C GLY A 94 -14.73 3.99 -3.79
N ARG A 95 -16.03 3.77 -4.13
CA ARG A 95 -16.93 2.87 -3.41
C ARG A 95 -16.52 1.42 -3.62
N VAL A 96 -16.29 1.01 -4.87
CA VAL A 96 -15.82 -0.34 -5.24
C VAL A 96 -14.49 -0.62 -4.56
N ARG A 97 -13.52 0.29 -4.66
CA ARG A 97 -12.23 0.16 -3.98
C ARG A 97 -12.38 -0.05 -2.47
N ARG A 98 -13.28 0.70 -1.79
CA ARG A 98 -13.51 0.53 -0.34
C ARG A 98 -14.15 -0.81 0.00
N SER A 99 -15.08 -1.28 -0.81
CA SER A 99 -15.71 -2.60 -0.65
C SER A 99 -14.67 -3.71 -0.77
N MET A 100 -13.87 -3.70 -1.83
CA MET A 100 -12.81 -4.69 -2.08
C MET A 100 -11.71 -4.63 -1.00
N ALA A 101 -11.41 -3.44 -0.47
CA ALA A 101 -10.41 -3.29 0.59
C ALA A 101 -10.70 -4.08 1.88
N ASN A 102 -11.92 -4.55 2.09
CA ASN A 102 -12.32 -5.39 3.24
C ASN A 102 -12.41 -6.89 2.88
N ARG A 103 -12.22 -7.25 1.62
CA ARG A 103 -12.29 -8.63 1.10
C ARG A 103 -10.93 -9.13 0.69
N PHE A 104 -10.72 -10.44 0.74
CA PHE A 104 -9.51 -11.08 0.25
C PHE A 104 -9.68 -11.57 -1.20
N ILE A 105 -10.87 -12.08 -1.58
CA ILE A 105 -11.16 -12.47 -2.97
C ILE A 105 -11.88 -11.32 -3.65
N TRP A 106 -11.37 -10.88 -4.80
CA TRP A 106 -11.84 -9.72 -5.55
C TRP A 106 -12.41 -10.11 -6.91
N ASP A 107 -13.55 -9.52 -7.24
CA ASP A 107 -14.24 -9.72 -8.52
C ASP A 107 -14.02 -8.52 -9.46
N GLY A 108 -14.28 -8.72 -10.76
CA GLY A 108 -14.31 -7.65 -11.77
C GLY A 108 -12.96 -7.39 -12.43
N ASP A 109 -12.89 -6.36 -13.27
CA ASP A 109 -11.77 -6.10 -14.18
C ASP A 109 -10.74 -5.09 -13.63
N TRP A 110 -10.55 -5.06 -12.33
CA TRP A 110 -9.58 -4.16 -11.66
C TRP A 110 -8.12 -4.40 -12.08
N ASP A 111 -7.84 -5.55 -12.69
CA ASP A 111 -6.54 -6.02 -13.15
C ASP A 111 -6.30 -5.81 -14.65
N ARG A 112 -7.34 -5.55 -15.45
CA ARG A 112 -7.22 -5.46 -16.92
C ARG A 112 -6.72 -4.13 -17.43
N GLY A 113 -6.92 -3.06 -16.75
CA GLY A 113 -6.50 -1.73 -17.19
C GLY A 113 -5.63 -1.07 -16.14
N GLY A 114 -4.32 -1.21 -16.20
CA GLY A 114 -3.43 -0.62 -15.21
C GLY A 114 -2.63 0.55 -15.76
N LEU A 115 -2.56 1.64 -15.02
CA LEU A 115 -1.53 2.65 -15.23
C LEU A 115 -0.17 2.02 -14.92
N SER A 116 0.83 2.32 -15.73
CA SER A 116 2.21 1.97 -15.40
C SER A 116 2.58 2.59 -14.05
N PHE A 117 3.20 1.82 -13.17
CA PHE A 117 3.66 2.36 -11.89
C PHE A 117 4.68 3.49 -12.10
N LYS A 118 5.47 3.43 -13.16
CA LYS A 118 6.47 4.46 -13.49
C LYS A 118 5.85 5.79 -13.92
N SER A 119 4.57 5.82 -14.28
CA SER A 119 3.87 7.06 -14.67
C SER A 119 3.18 7.79 -13.50
N ILE A 120 3.15 7.20 -12.30
CA ILE A 120 2.49 7.87 -11.16
C ILE A 120 3.37 8.95 -10.54
N ASP A 121 2.75 10.00 -9.99
CA ASP A 121 3.43 11.14 -9.37
C ASP A 121 4.50 10.74 -8.33
N ARG A 122 4.25 9.65 -7.58
CA ARG A 122 5.18 9.17 -6.54
C ARG A 122 6.47 8.63 -7.11
N PHE A 123 6.38 7.90 -8.22
CA PHE A 123 7.58 7.40 -8.91
C PHE A 123 8.36 8.56 -9.54
N VAL A 124 7.66 9.45 -10.24
CA VAL A 124 8.27 10.64 -10.84
C VAL A 124 8.97 11.52 -9.80
N LEU A 125 8.32 11.72 -8.64
CA LEU A 125 8.91 12.47 -7.51
C LEU A 125 10.18 11.81 -6.98
N MET A 126 10.18 10.50 -6.74
CA MET A 126 11.37 9.80 -6.22
C MET A 126 12.51 9.82 -7.24
N THR A 127 12.20 9.65 -8.52
CA THR A 127 13.19 9.74 -9.59
C THR A 127 13.81 11.16 -9.66
N ASP A 128 12.98 12.19 -9.60
CA ASP A 128 13.43 13.58 -9.64
C ASP A 128 14.35 13.94 -8.47
N ILE A 129 13.96 13.56 -7.24
CA ILE A 129 14.77 13.76 -6.04
C ILE A 129 16.11 13.03 -6.15
N TRP A 130 16.12 11.77 -6.56
CA TRP A 130 17.34 10.97 -6.64
C TRP A 130 18.29 11.45 -7.71
N SER A 131 17.77 11.86 -8.86
CA SER A 131 18.58 12.42 -9.97
C SER A 131 19.23 13.74 -9.59
N ASN A 132 18.61 14.52 -8.71
CA ASN A 132 19.09 15.82 -8.26
C ASN A 132 19.65 15.81 -6.82
N LYS A 133 20.10 14.65 -6.32
CA LYS A 133 20.54 14.47 -4.92
C LYS A 133 21.73 15.35 -4.50
N ALA A 134 22.52 15.84 -5.44
CA ALA A 134 23.64 16.76 -5.17
C ALA A 134 23.15 18.17 -4.83
N ASP A 135 22.09 18.65 -5.48
CA ASP A 135 21.41 19.92 -5.18
C ASP A 135 19.92 19.81 -5.56
N LEU A 136 19.07 19.65 -4.58
CA LEU A 136 17.62 19.50 -4.75
C LEU A 136 16.92 20.73 -5.31
N ARG A 137 17.58 21.90 -5.33
CA ARG A 137 17.07 23.12 -5.97
C ARG A 137 16.99 22.98 -7.48
N ASN A 138 17.75 22.07 -8.07
CA ASN A 138 17.73 21.74 -9.49
C ASN A 138 16.59 20.79 -9.85
N SER A 139 15.86 20.24 -8.87
CA SER A 139 14.76 19.33 -9.14
C SER A 139 13.55 20.05 -9.72
N ARG A 140 12.87 19.38 -10.64
CA ARG A 140 11.60 19.85 -11.20
C ARG A 140 10.57 20.12 -10.10
N ARG A 141 10.52 19.25 -9.08
CA ARG A 141 9.56 19.38 -7.99
C ARG A 141 9.82 20.61 -7.13
N TYR A 142 11.08 20.98 -6.91
CA TYR A 142 11.41 22.22 -6.23
C TYR A 142 10.90 23.43 -7.00
N ALA A 143 11.16 23.49 -8.29
CA ALA A 143 10.69 24.57 -9.15
C ALA A 143 9.15 24.69 -9.17
N GLU A 144 8.44 23.55 -9.30
CA GLU A 144 6.97 23.53 -9.27
C GLU A 144 6.41 24.08 -7.95
N LEU A 145 6.94 23.62 -6.81
CA LEU A 145 6.44 24.01 -5.49
C LEU A 145 6.77 25.47 -5.15
N THR A 146 7.92 25.97 -5.55
CA THR A 146 8.28 27.37 -5.35
C THR A 146 7.48 28.30 -6.26
N ASP A 147 7.17 27.91 -7.49
CA ASP A 147 6.26 28.64 -8.37
C ASP A 147 4.83 28.73 -7.77
N MET A 148 4.35 27.64 -7.16
CA MET A 148 3.08 27.66 -6.44
C MET A 148 3.05 28.67 -5.29
N ILE A 149 4.16 28.79 -4.53
CA ILE A 149 4.29 29.80 -3.48
C ILE A 149 4.24 31.22 -4.04
N LYS A 150 4.99 31.49 -5.12
CA LYS A 150 5.01 32.79 -5.79
C LYS A 150 3.62 33.20 -6.32
N LYS A 151 2.80 32.23 -6.73
CA LYS A 151 1.41 32.43 -7.16
C LYS A 151 0.40 32.52 -6.01
N GLY A 152 0.84 32.56 -4.77
CA GLY A 152 -0.03 32.61 -3.59
C GLY A 152 -0.85 31.35 -3.33
N ARG A 153 -0.45 30.21 -3.90
CA ARG A 153 -1.14 28.91 -3.77
C ARG A 153 -0.19 27.84 -3.22
N PRO A 154 0.29 27.96 -1.96
CA PRO A 154 1.24 27.03 -1.39
C PRO A 154 0.68 25.61 -1.37
N TYR A 155 1.55 24.64 -1.57
CA TYR A 155 1.17 23.22 -1.56
C TYR A 155 0.66 22.80 -0.21
N THR A 156 -0.49 22.11 -0.22
CA THR A 156 -1.12 21.58 0.99
C THR A 156 -1.60 20.15 0.74
N GLU A 157 -1.17 19.21 1.56
CA GLU A 157 -1.64 17.84 1.54
C GLU A 157 -2.07 17.41 2.94
N PHE A 158 -3.33 17.01 3.10
CA PHE A 158 -3.85 16.50 4.36
C PHE A 158 -3.95 14.97 4.34
N ASN A 159 -3.36 14.33 5.31
CA ASN A 159 -3.61 12.91 5.58
C ASN A 159 -4.90 12.72 6.38
N ARG A 160 -5.35 11.46 6.51
CA ARG A 160 -6.55 11.13 7.29
C ARG A 160 -6.38 11.34 8.81
N ASN A 161 -5.16 11.47 9.28
CA ASN A 161 -4.79 11.41 10.70
C ASN A 161 -4.58 12.79 11.35
N ARG A 162 -5.27 13.84 10.91
CA ARG A 162 -5.32 15.15 11.60
C ARG A 162 -4.22 16.16 11.28
N MET A 163 -3.15 15.74 10.60
CA MET A 163 -2.05 16.62 10.25
C MET A 163 -1.91 16.71 8.73
N GLY A 164 -1.46 17.82 8.25
CA GLY A 164 -1.19 18.05 6.82
C GLY A 164 0.16 18.69 6.59
N ILE A 165 0.72 18.48 5.39
CA ILE A 165 1.91 19.18 4.93
C ILE A 165 1.46 20.53 4.39
N TYR A 166 2.19 21.59 4.76
CA TYR A 166 1.96 22.96 4.27
C TYR A 166 3.29 23.62 3.90
N LEU A 167 3.52 23.76 2.61
CA LEU A 167 4.78 24.26 2.05
C LEU A 167 4.56 25.70 1.53
N ASN A 168 4.72 26.67 2.42
CA ASN A 168 4.51 28.09 2.13
C ASN A 168 5.80 28.92 2.07
N THR A 169 6.97 28.30 2.22
CA THR A 169 8.28 28.92 2.05
C THR A 169 9.23 28.00 1.30
N GLU A 170 10.22 28.57 0.61
CA GLU A 170 11.22 27.79 -0.11
C GLU A 170 12.03 26.87 0.81
N SER A 171 12.32 27.30 2.04
CA SER A 171 13.00 26.46 3.03
C SER A 171 12.18 25.21 3.41
N LYS A 172 10.85 25.34 3.52
CA LYS A 172 9.99 24.19 3.77
C LYS A 172 9.91 23.24 2.57
N VAL A 173 9.92 23.80 1.36
CA VAL A 173 9.98 22.98 0.13
C VAL A 173 11.29 22.20 0.11
N LEU A 174 12.41 22.84 0.34
CA LEU A 174 13.70 22.17 0.36
C LEU A 174 13.72 21.07 1.43
N ARG A 175 13.30 21.37 2.66
CA ARG A 175 13.25 20.40 3.76
C ARG A 175 12.34 19.20 3.44
N TYR A 176 11.22 19.44 2.76
CA TYR A 176 10.33 18.36 2.30
C TYR A 176 11.04 17.39 1.34
N LEU A 177 11.82 17.89 0.41
CA LEU A 177 12.57 17.07 -0.53
C LEU A 177 13.77 16.37 0.15
N GLU A 178 14.47 17.06 1.04
CA GLU A 178 15.57 16.49 1.85
C GLU A 178 15.12 15.28 2.66
N ILE A 179 13.94 15.34 3.29
CA ILE A 179 13.40 14.21 4.06
C ILE A 179 13.22 12.96 3.18
N TYR A 180 12.73 13.11 1.96
CA TYR A 180 12.63 11.97 1.05
C TYR A 180 14.00 11.47 0.60
N LEU A 181 14.96 12.37 0.37
CA LEU A 181 16.32 12.00 0.05
C LEU A 181 16.99 11.24 1.21
N GLU A 182 16.81 11.69 2.45
CA GLU A 182 17.26 10.99 3.66
C GLU A 182 16.68 9.56 3.73
N PHE A 183 15.38 9.37 3.48
CA PHE A 183 14.78 8.04 3.41
C PHE A 183 15.38 7.16 2.31
N MET A 184 15.61 7.71 1.13
CA MET A 184 16.23 6.97 0.03
C MET A 184 17.67 6.58 0.36
N THR A 185 18.44 7.48 0.95
CA THR A 185 19.81 7.22 1.36
C THR A 185 19.88 6.13 2.44
N GLN A 186 19.01 6.19 3.44
CA GLN A 186 18.91 5.14 4.47
C GLN A 186 18.50 3.79 3.87
N LEU A 187 17.53 3.79 2.96
CA LEU A 187 17.07 2.59 2.29
C LEU A 187 18.19 1.97 1.42
N GLN A 188 19.00 2.79 0.75
CA GLN A 188 20.14 2.33 -0.02
C GLN A 188 21.24 1.73 0.87
N ALA A 189 21.53 2.37 2.03
CA ALA A 189 22.60 1.94 2.93
C ALA A 189 22.25 0.67 3.73
N HIS A 190 21.02 0.55 4.19
CA HIS A 190 20.61 -0.50 5.13
C HIS A 190 19.67 -1.53 4.55
N GLY A 191 19.23 -1.36 3.31
CA GLY A 191 18.22 -2.23 2.69
C GLY A 191 16.81 -1.99 3.25
N TYR A 192 15.90 -2.88 2.89
CA TYR A 192 14.49 -2.79 3.28
C TYR A 192 14.25 -3.53 4.60
N ASP A 193 13.98 -2.80 5.67
CA ASP A 193 13.65 -3.38 6.97
C ASP A 193 12.12 -3.46 7.18
N SER A 194 11.60 -4.69 7.12
CA SER A 194 10.19 -4.97 7.31
C SER A 194 9.73 -4.90 8.78
N SER A 195 10.64 -4.94 9.75
CA SER A 195 10.31 -4.91 11.18
C SER A 195 9.78 -3.55 11.63
N LEU A 196 10.20 -2.48 10.96
CA LEU A 196 9.80 -1.10 11.23
C LEU A 196 8.50 -0.67 10.52
N GLU A 197 7.78 -1.61 9.88
CA GLU A 197 6.66 -1.27 9.00
C GLU A 197 5.29 -1.28 9.67
N LYS A 198 4.65 -0.13 9.71
CA LYS A 198 3.20 -0.03 9.87
C LYS A 198 2.42 -0.22 8.57
N ASP A 199 2.97 0.21 7.43
CA ASP A 199 2.31 0.18 6.12
C ASP A 199 3.21 -0.50 5.07
N PRO A 200 3.20 -1.85 4.97
CA PRO A 200 3.99 -2.59 3.99
C PRO A 200 3.61 -2.23 2.55
N VAL A 201 4.52 -2.47 1.60
CA VAL A 201 4.17 -2.46 0.18
C VAL A 201 3.12 -3.54 -0.04
N CYS A 202 1.99 -3.19 -0.65
CA CYS A 202 0.88 -4.10 -0.82
C CYS A 202 0.57 -4.34 -2.30
N ALA A 203 0.30 -5.61 -2.63
CA ALA A 203 -0.11 -6.05 -3.95
C ALA A 203 -1.39 -6.90 -3.87
N ALA A 204 -1.95 -7.20 -5.01
CA ALA A 204 -2.96 -8.23 -5.21
C ALA A 204 -2.51 -9.14 -6.36
N ILE A 205 -3.02 -10.37 -6.38
CA ILE A 205 -2.76 -11.34 -7.45
C ILE A 205 -3.89 -11.21 -8.48
N ASP A 206 -3.53 -10.97 -9.73
CA ASP A 206 -4.47 -10.84 -10.84
C ASP A 206 -5.04 -12.20 -11.27
N ARG A 207 -5.91 -12.21 -12.30
CA ARG A 207 -6.56 -13.43 -12.81
C ARG A 207 -5.61 -14.45 -13.41
N ASP A 208 -4.41 -14.03 -13.82
CA ASP A 208 -3.39 -14.85 -14.45
C ASP A 208 -2.26 -15.25 -13.48
N GLY A 209 -2.34 -14.80 -12.21
CA GLY A 209 -1.37 -15.09 -11.17
C GLY A 209 -0.26 -14.03 -11.05
N GLY A 210 -0.32 -12.95 -11.82
CA GLY A 210 0.63 -11.85 -11.76
C GLY A 210 0.39 -10.91 -10.57
N LEU A 211 1.41 -10.13 -10.23
CA LEU A 211 1.33 -9.13 -9.15
C LEU A 211 0.90 -7.77 -9.69
N ILE A 212 -0.11 -7.19 -9.05
CA ILE A 212 -0.56 -5.83 -9.32
C ILE A 212 -0.47 -4.98 -8.05
N LYS A 213 0.13 -3.81 -8.17
CA LYS A 213 0.29 -2.86 -7.08
C LYS A 213 -1.05 -2.30 -6.63
N THR A 214 -1.30 -2.34 -5.32
CA THR A 214 -2.46 -1.68 -4.69
C THR A 214 -2.06 -0.33 -4.06
N SER A 215 -3.00 0.36 -3.42
CA SER A 215 -2.81 1.75 -2.96
C SER A 215 -1.86 1.96 -1.78
N LYS A 216 -1.37 0.90 -1.11
CA LYS A 216 -0.51 1.01 0.08
C LYS A 216 0.98 0.87 -0.27
N GLY A 217 1.84 1.70 0.34
CA GLY A 217 3.29 1.64 0.16
C GLY A 217 3.79 2.17 -1.20
N LEU A 218 3.14 3.19 -1.78
CA LEU A 218 3.52 3.75 -3.09
C LEU A 218 4.90 4.42 -3.07
N HIS A 219 5.19 5.25 -2.06
CA HIS A 219 6.49 5.91 -1.95
C HIS A 219 7.62 4.89 -1.79
N ARG A 220 7.43 3.88 -0.93
CA ARG A 220 8.44 2.84 -0.67
C ARG A 220 8.75 2.01 -1.91
N LEU A 221 7.72 1.63 -2.67
CA LEU A 221 7.93 0.93 -3.93
C LEU A 221 8.67 1.82 -4.94
N ALA A 222 8.30 3.10 -5.05
CA ALA A 222 8.97 4.04 -5.93
C ALA A 222 10.46 4.20 -5.56
N MET A 223 10.76 4.38 -4.27
CA MET A 223 12.15 4.41 -3.78
C MET A 223 12.90 3.13 -4.12
N ALA A 224 12.31 1.96 -3.86
CA ALA A 224 12.94 0.67 -4.11
C ALA A 224 13.26 0.45 -5.59
N GLN A 225 12.34 0.83 -6.49
CA GLN A 225 12.57 0.74 -7.95
C GLN A 225 13.63 1.75 -8.42
N VAL A 226 13.59 3.00 -7.95
CA VAL A 226 14.57 4.03 -8.31
C VAL A 226 15.98 3.68 -7.83
N LEU A 227 16.09 3.03 -6.67
CA LEU A 227 17.35 2.56 -6.09
C LEU A 227 17.83 1.23 -6.69
N GLY A 228 17.05 0.57 -7.56
CA GLY A 228 17.41 -0.71 -8.15
C GLY A 228 17.53 -1.84 -7.12
N MET A 229 16.70 -1.84 -6.08
CA MET A 229 16.74 -2.89 -5.05
C MET A 229 16.40 -4.25 -5.65
N LYS A 230 17.12 -5.30 -5.23
CA LYS A 230 16.90 -6.66 -5.73
C LYS A 230 15.59 -7.26 -5.25
N SER A 231 15.21 -7.02 -4.01
CA SER A 231 14.03 -7.61 -3.39
C SER A 231 13.46 -6.71 -2.31
N ILE A 232 12.12 -6.73 -2.15
CA ILE A 232 11.39 -6.07 -1.07
C ILE A 232 10.26 -6.98 -0.57
N PRO A 233 9.90 -6.93 0.72
CA PRO A 233 8.75 -7.63 1.24
C PRO A 233 7.45 -6.96 0.78
N VAL A 234 6.59 -7.75 0.16
CA VAL A 234 5.29 -7.32 -0.36
C VAL A 234 4.19 -8.12 0.29
N ARG A 235 3.16 -7.45 0.78
CA ARG A 235 1.99 -8.09 1.37
C ARG A 235 0.88 -8.25 0.36
N ILE A 236 0.44 -9.48 0.15
CA ILE A 236 -0.73 -9.81 -0.65
C ILE A 236 -1.98 -9.47 0.13
N ARG A 237 -2.83 -8.60 -0.42
CA ARG A 237 -4.07 -8.12 0.20
C ARG A 237 -5.33 -8.64 -0.46
N GLY A 238 -5.20 -9.27 -1.59
CA GLY A 238 -6.31 -9.84 -2.32
C GLY A 238 -5.85 -10.68 -3.50
N VAL A 239 -6.73 -11.53 -3.95
CA VAL A 239 -6.55 -12.38 -5.12
C VAL A 239 -7.76 -12.24 -6.04
N HIS A 240 -7.56 -12.34 -7.35
CA HIS A 240 -8.66 -12.34 -8.29
C HIS A 240 -9.49 -13.62 -8.14
N ARG A 241 -10.82 -13.52 -8.33
CA ARG A 241 -11.74 -14.66 -8.22
C ARG A 241 -11.39 -15.80 -9.17
N GLU A 242 -11.02 -15.49 -10.40
CA GLU A 242 -10.65 -16.49 -11.38
C GLU A 242 -9.39 -17.24 -10.96
N TRP A 243 -8.38 -16.52 -10.47
CA TRP A 243 -7.16 -17.12 -9.93
C TRP A 243 -7.44 -18.00 -8.69
N TRP A 244 -8.27 -17.49 -7.76
CA TRP A 244 -8.72 -18.28 -6.62
C TRP A 244 -9.39 -19.57 -7.02
N SER A 245 -10.32 -19.54 -7.98
CA SER A 245 -11.00 -20.72 -8.47
C SER A 245 -10.06 -21.72 -9.12
N LYS A 246 -9.08 -21.23 -9.88
CA LYS A 246 -8.08 -22.05 -10.56
C LYS A 246 -7.13 -22.76 -9.60
N THR A 247 -6.66 -22.07 -8.55
CA THR A 247 -5.61 -22.58 -7.65
C THR A 247 -6.15 -23.24 -6.40
N ALA A 248 -7.27 -22.78 -5.89
CA ALA A 248 -7.87 -23.19 -4.63
C ALA A 248 -9.27 -23.82 -4.75
N GLY A 249 -9.87 -23.81 -5.95
CA GLY A 249 -11.25 -24.26 -6.15
C GLY A 249 -11.49 -25.72 -5.76
N ASN A 250 -10.56 -26.60 -6.10
CA ASN A 250 -10.64 -28.04 -5.83
C ASN A 250 -10.02 -28.43 -4.47
N GLU A 251 -9.43 -27.50 -3.73
CA GLU A 251 -8.85 -27.79 -2.43
C GLU A 251 -9.96 -27.93 -1.37
N THR A 252 -9.94 -29.01 -0.60
CA THR A 252 -10.90 -29.28 0.46
C THR A 252 -10.47 -28.67 1.79
N ASP A 253 -9.18 -28.65 2.08
CA ASP A 253 -8.64 -27.97 3.27
C ASP A 253 -8.68 -26.47 3.09
N ARG A 254 -9.51 -25.80 3.87
CA ARG A 254 -9.69 -24.35 3.82
C ARG A 254 -8.45 -23.56 4.18
N ASN A 255 -7.56 -24.08 5.01
CA ASN A 255 -6.27 -23.45 5.27
C ASN A 255 -5.38 -23.53 4.02
N MET A 256 -5.37 -24.68 3.36
CA MET A 256 -4.61 -24.88 2.13
C MET A 256 -5.13 -24.04 0.96
N LYS A 257 -6.44 -23.74 0.90
CA LYS A 257 -6.97 -22.82 -0.13
C LYS A 257 -6.23 -21.48 -0.16
N ILE A 258 -5.98 -20.88 1.02
CA ILE A 258 -5.29 -19.60 1.11
C ILE A 258 -3.82 -19.74 0.71
N ILE A 259 -3.15 -20.80 1.17
CA ILE A 259 -1.74 -21.08 0.87
C ILE A 259 -1.57 -21.31 -0.64
N ARG A 260 -2.39 -22.18 -1.23
CA ARG A 260 -2.38 -22.49 -2.68
C ARG A 260 -2.55 -21.25 -3.55
N SER A 261 -3.36 -20.28 -3.11
CA SER A 261 -3.59 -19.05 -3.88
C SER A 261 -2.34 -18.17 -4.03
N THR A 262 -1.29 -18.40 -3.22
CA THR A 262 -0.04 -17.63 -3.23
C THR A 262 1.21 -18.48 -3.47
N GLU A 263 1.10 -19.81 -3.41
CA GLU A 263 2.24 -20.74 -3.41
C GLU A 263 3.14 -20.62 -4.65
N HIS A 264 2.57 -20.37 -5.83
CA HIS A 264 3.32 -20.21 -7.08
C HIS A 264 4.31 -19.03 -7.05
N LEU A 265 4.04 -18.01 -6.23
CA LEU A 265 4.91 -16.84 -6.08
C LEU A 265 6.15 -17.12 -5.21
N PHE A 266 6.08 -18.14 -4.32
CA PHE A 266 7.24 -18.56 -3.52
C PHE A 266 8.31 -19.29 -4.36
N SER A 267 7.87 -20.10 -5.32
CA SER A 267 8.79 -20.80 -6.22
C SER A 267 9.52 -19.84 -7.17
N ALA A 268 8.88 -18.75 -7.57
CA ALA A 268 9.51 -17.73 -8.39
C ALA A 268 10.52 -16.86 -7.63
N SER A 269 10.33 -16.66 -6.31
CA SER A 269 11.23 -15.85 -5.48
C SER A 269 12.52 -16.55 -5.06
N GLN A 270 12.64 -17.87 -5.26
CA GLN A 270 13.84 -18.66 -4.94
C GLN A 270 14.81 -18.82 -6.14
N VAL A 271 14.46 -18.29 -7.31
CA VAL A 271 15.23 -18.46 -8.56
C VAL A 271 16.14 -17.25 -8.87
N PHE A 272 16.22 -16.26 -7.97
CA PHE A 272 17.07 -15.06 -8.18
C PHE A 272 18.12 -14.87 -7.10
#